data_51388667a77bcb150baa1421526c6638
#
_entry.id   51388667a77bcb150baa1421526c6638
#
_cell.length_a   1.000
_cell.length_b   1.000
_cell.length_c   1.000
_cell.angle_alpha   90.00
_cell.angle_beta   90.00
_cell.angle_gamma   90.00
#
_symmetry.space_group_name_H-M   'P 1'
#
loop_
_entity.id
_entity.type
_entity.pdbx_description
1 polymer ?
#
loop_
_entity_poly.entity_id
_entity_poly.type
_entity_poly.pdbx_seq_one_letter_code
_entity_poly.pdbx_strand_id
1 'polypeptide(L)'
;MHGFILFVTYTMKHGTREEFLREVKECGVLEEIRREKGCLGYDYYYPVDKSDELCILEKWEKEEDQIRHLDQPHMDKIKVLKSRYVLDTQMEGIKC
;
A
#
# COMPACT_ATOMS: atom_id res chain seq x y z
N MET A 1 -23.15 -3.76 5.93
CA MET A 1 -21.72 -3.68 6.22
C MET A 1 -21.15 -2.44 5.56
N HIS A 2 -20.41 -1.63 6.29
CA HIS A 2 -19.94 -0.34 5.81
C HIS A 2 -18.42 -0.31 5.77
N GLY A 3 -17.87 -0.99 4.80
CA GLY A 3 -16.43 -1.03 4.62
C GLY A 3 -15.92 0.04 3.67
N PHE A 4 -14.61 0.13 3.60
CA PHE A 4 -13.92 1.00 2.65
C PHE A 4 -12.81 0.19 1.98
N ILE A 5 -12.77 0.24 0.66
CA ILE A 5 -11.73 -0.42 -0.14
C ILE A 5 -10.96 0.66 -0.88
N LEU A 6 -9.65 0.61 -0.79
CA LEU A 6 -8.76 1.51 -1.53
C LEU A 6 -7.87 0.68 -2.46
N PHE A 7 -7.90 1.02 -3.73
CA PHE A 7 -7.03 0.41 -4.72
C PHE A 7 -5.96 1.42 -5.12
N VAL A 8 -4.70 1.06 -4.88
CA VAL A 8 -3.56 1.93 -5.12
C VAL A 8 -2.71 1.34 -6.24
N THR A 9 -2.31 2.16 -7.19
CA THR A 9 -1.38 1.75 -8.25
C THR A 9 -0.14 2.64 -8.19
N TYR A 10 1.02 2.01 -8.00
CA TYR A 10 2.31 2.67 -8.12
C TYR A 10 2.88 2.43 -9.50
N THR A 11 3.38 3.51 -10.13
CA THR A 11 4.28 3.38 -11.26
C THR A 11 5.70 3.44 -10.69
N MET A 12 6.47 2.37 -10.89
CA MET A 12 7.80 2.22 -10.30
C MET A 12 8.88 2.67 -11.28
N LYS A 13 10.03 3.07 -10.75
CA LYS A 13 11.22 3.21 -11.58
C LYS A 13 11.50 1.86 -12.26
N HIS A 14 11.96 1.92 -13.49
CA HIS A 14 12.18 0.72 -14.30
C HIS A 14 13.01 -0.33 -13.56
N GLY A 15 12.50 -1.56 -13.51
CA GLY A 15 13.24 -2.69 -12.96
C GLY A 15 13.35 -2.75 -11.45
N THR A 16 12.61 -1.91 -10.69
CA THR A 16 12.79 -1.81 -9.24
C THR A 16 11.67 -2.47 -8.41
N ARG A 17 10.64 -3.01 -9.05
CA ARG A 17 9.48 -3.55 -8.33
C ARG A 17 9.86 -4.63 -7.32
N GLU A 18 10.68 -5.58 -7.72
CA GLU A 18 11.06 -6.69 -6.84
C GLU A 18 11.91 -6.22 -5.65
N GLU A 19 12.79 -5.27 -5.88
CA GLU A 19 13.63 -4.72 -4.81
C GLU A 19 12.79 -3.94 -3.80
N PHE A 20 11.83 -3.13 -4.28
CA PHE A 20 10.90 -2.43 -3.41
C PHE A 20 10.12 -3.41 -2.53
N LEU A 21 9.55 -4.45 -3.15
CA LEU A 21 8.78 -5.47 -2.41
C LEU A 21 9.62 -6.17 -1.37
N ARG A 22 10.86 -6.50 -1.69
CA ARG A 22 11.78 -7.14 -0.75
C ARG A 22 12.02 -6.24 0.46
N GLU A 23 12.31 -4.96 0.23
CA GLU A 23 12.56 -4.01 1.32
C GLU A 23 11.32 -3.77 2.18
N VAL A 24 10.13 -3.70 1.57
CA VAL A 24 8.87 -3.59 2.32
C VAL A 24 8.69 -4.78 3.26
N LYS A 25 8.96 -5.99 2.78
CA LYS A 25 8.84 -7.20 3.60
C LYS A 25 9.89 -7.24 4.72
N GLU A 26 11.13 -6.90 4.40
CA GLU A 26 12.24 -6.99 5.35
C GLU A 26 12.13 -5.97 6.49
N CYS A 27 11.57 -4.80 6.25
CA CYS A 27 11.47 -3.79 7.29
C CYS A 27 10.34 -4.03 8.29
N GLY A 28 9.49 -5.02 8.06
CA GLY A 28 8.43 -5.41 8.99
C GLY A 28 7.20 -4.51 8.98
N VAL A 29 7.13 -3.54 8.07
CA VAL A 29 6.02 -2.58 8.06
C VAL A 29 4.67 -3.23 7.73
N LEU A 30 4.66 -4.30 6.94
CA LEU A 30 3.39 -4.98 6.59
C LEU A 30 2.71 -5.55 7.81
N GLU A 31 3.44 -6.18 8.71
CA GLU A 31 2.87 -6.70 9.94
C GLU A 31 2.30 -5.58 10.81
N GLU A 32 2.99 -4.44 10.86
CA GLU A 32 2.50 -3.29 11.63
C GLU A 32 1.22 -2.73 11.03
N ILE A 33 1.14 -2.59 9.70
CA ILE A 33 -0.06 -2.12 9.01
C ILE A 33 -1.23 -3.07 9.24
N ARG A 34 -0.99 -4.37 9.10
CA ARG A 34 -2.05 -5.38 9.24
C ARG A 34 -2.61 -5.48 10.66
N ARG A 35 -1.89 -4.97 11.67
CA ARG A 35 -2.37 -4.89 13.06
C ARG A 35 -3.09 -3.59 13.37
N GLU A 36 -3.14 -2.64 12.45
CA GLU A 36 -3.83 -1.37 12.68
C GLU A 36 -5.32 -1.60 12.87
N LYS A 37 -5.91 -0.74 13.70
CA LYS A 37 -7.35 -0.78 13.95
C LYS A 37 -8.12 -0.62 12.65
N GLY A 38 -9.05 -1.54 12.41
CA GLY A 38 -9.91 -1.52 11.23
C GLY A 38 -9.30 -2.08 9.96
N CYS A 39 -8.03 -2.52 10.00
CA CYS A 39 -7.42 -3.13 8.82
C CYS A 39 -7.96 -4.54 8.61
N LEU A 40 -8.67 -4.74 7.50
CA LEU A 40 -9.21 -6.05 7.10
C LEU A 40 -8.34 -6.73 6.06
N GLY A 41 -7.50 -5.99 5.37
CA GLY A 41 -6.58 -6.52 4.39
C GLY A 41 -5.67 -5.44 3.84
N TYR A 42 -4.45 -5.83 3.54
CA TYR A 42 -3.47 -4.93 2.93
C TYR A 42 -2.49 -5.83 2.17
N ASP A 43 -2.71 -5.94 0.86
CA ASP A 43 -2.00 -6.92 0.04
C ASP A 43 -1.48 -6.29 -1.25
N TYR A 44 -0.30 -6.73 -1.67
CA TYR A 44 0.31 -6.31 -2.91
C TYR A 44 -0.04 -7.27 -4.03
N TYR A 45 -0.29 -6.69 -5.20
CA TYR A 45 -0.54 -7.40 -6.45
C TYR A 45 0.19 -6.68 -7.57
N TYR A 46 0.36 -7.28 -8.70
CA TYR A 46 0.86 -6.56 -9.85
C TYR A 46 0.19 -7.04 -11.14
N PRO A 47 0.01 -6.13 -12.11
CA PRO A 47 -0.53 -6.51 -13.41
C PRO A 47 0.48 -7.40 -14.13
N VAL A 48 0.01 -8.50 -14.69
CA VAL A 48 0.88 -9.46 -15.38
C VAL A 48 1.61 -8.82 -16.56
N ASP A 49 0.93 -7.89 -17.26
CA ASP A 49 1.45 -7.28 -18.48
C ASP A 49 2.28 -6.02 -18.27
N LYS A 50 2.42 -5.56 -17.03
CA LYS A 50 3.09 -4.26 -16.74
C LYS A 50 4.14 -4.46 -15.65
N SER A 51 5.39 -4.63 -16.08
CA SER A 51 6.48 -4.97 -15.16
C SER A 51 6.87 -3.85 -14.20
N ASP A 52 6.52 -2.60 -14.50
CA ASP A 52 6.87 -1.45 -13.67
C ASP A 52 5.68 -0.90 -12.89
N GLU A 53 4.58 -1.65 -12.80
CA GLU A 53 3.45 -1.28 -11.94
C GLU A 53 3.33 -2.24 -10.77
N LEU A 54 2.88 -1.69 -9.63
CA LEU A 54 2.62 -2.44 -8.43
C LEU A 54 1.33 -1.91 -7.80
N CYS A 55 0.42 -2.81 -7.43
CA CYS A 55 -0.87 -2.43 -6.88
C CYS A 55 -0.99 -2.87 -5.44
N ILE A 56 -1.76 -2.11 -4.65
CA ILE A 56 -2.12 -2.46 -3.29
C ILE A 56 -3.63 -2.48 -3.20
N LEU A 57 -4.18 -3.54 -2.64
CA LEU A 57 -5.60 -3.59 -2.29
C LEU A 57 -5.69 -3.47 -0.79
N GLU A 58 -6.30 -2.38 -0.32
CA GLU A 58 -6.51 -2.12 1.10
C GLU A 58 -7.99 -2.28 1.41
N LYS A 59 -8.29 -2.99 2.49
CA LYS A 59 -9.65 -3.17 2.98
C LYS A 59 -9.70 -2.70 4.43
N TRP A 60 -10.63 -1.81 4.72
CA TRP A 60 -10.79 -1.19 6.03
C TRP A 60 -12.24 -1.30 6.50
N GLU A 61 -12.44 -1.37 7.81
CA GLU A 61 -13.80 -1.37 8.37
C GLU A 61 -14.50 -0.06 8.06
N LYS A 62 -13.77 1.07 8.11
CA LYS A 62 -14.27 2.43 7.86
C LYS A 62 -13.22 3.24 7.13
N GLU A 63 -13.66 4.25 6.40
CA GLU A 63 -12.75 5.19 5.75
C GLU A 63 -11.86 5.92 6.76
N GLU A 64 -12.38 6.24 7.94
CA GLU A 64 -11.59 6.90 8.99
C GLU A 64 -10.38 6.06 9.43
N ASP A 65 -10.51 4.75 9.41
CA ASP A 65 -9.40 3.85 9.75
C ASP A 65 -8.28 3.95 8.71
N GLN A 66 -8.63 4.06 7.44
CA GLN A 66 -7.65 4.26 6.38
C GLN A 66 -6.98 5.63 6.51
N ILE A 67 -7.72 6.66 6.83
CA ILE A 67 -7.16 8.00 7.02
C ILE A 67 -6.19 8.01 8.20
N ARG A 68 -6.57 7.38 9.32
CA ARG A 68 -5.70 7.25 10.49
C ARG A 68 -4.42 6.48 10.16
N HIS A 69 -4.53 5.47 9.31
CA HIS A 69 -3.40 4.68 8.84
C HIS A 69 -2.28 5.56 8.27
N LEU A 70 -2.62 6.59 7.52
CA LEU A 70 -1.64 7.46 6.88
C LEU A 70 -0.76 8.21 7.89
N ASP A 71 -1.25 8.42 9.11
CA ASP A 71 -0.53 9.15 10.16
C ASP A 71 0.24 8.24 11.12
N GLN A 72 0.22 6.93 10.91
CA GLN A 72 0.94 6.02 11.80
C GLN A 72 2.45 6.16 11.63
N PRO A 73 3.22 6.14 12.74
CA PRO A 73 4.68 6.31 12.67
C PRO A 73 5.38 5.30 11.77
N HIS A 74 4.90 4.07 11.72
CA HIS A 74 5.51 3.04 10.87
C HIS A 74 5.35 3.34 9.38
N MET A 75 4.42 4.22 9.00
CA MET A 75 4.27 4.63 7.59
C MET A 75 5.44 5.46 7.09
N ASP A 76 6.27 5.98 7.96
CA ASP A 76 7.50 6.67 7.55
C ASP A 76 8.43 5.74 6.78
N LYS A 77 8.44 4.45 7.11
CA LYS A 77 9.22 3.45 6.36
C LYS A 77 8.76 3.36 4.92
N ILE A 78 7.44 3.33 4.70
CA ILE A 78 6.85 3.30 3.36
C ILE A 78 7.18 4.59 2.60
N LYS A 79 7.08 5.73 3.26
CA LYS A 79 7.38 7.03 2.63
C LYS A 79 8.81 7.10 2.12
N VAL A 80 9.76 6.59 2.89
CA VAL A 80 11.16 6.55 2.49
C VAL A 80 11.34 5.65 1.26
N LEU A 81 10.76 4.46 1.28
CA LEU A 81 10.85 3.52 0.16
C LEU A 81 10.17 4.07 -1.09
N LYS A 82 9.00 4.71 -0.94
CA LYS A 82 8.33 5.35 -2.07
C LYS A 82 9.21 6.43 -2.70
N SER A 83 9.90 7.22 -1.89
CA SER A 83 10.77 8.28 -2.41
C SER A 83 11.91 7.75 -3.27
N ARG A 84 12.32 6.49 -3.03
CA ARG A 84 13.41 5.86 -3.77
C ARG A 84 12.95 5.20 -5.07
N TYR A 85 11.74 4.62 -5.07
CA TYR A 85 11.33 3.68 -6.11
C TYR A 85 10.08 4.07 -6.89
N VAL A 86 9.20 4.90 -6.33
CA VAL A 86 7.90 5.18 -6.92
C VAL A 86 7.91 6.52 -7.66
N LEU A 87 7.51 6.49 -8.94
CA LEU A 87 7.43 7.68 -9.78
C LEU A 87 6.07 8.36 -9.68
N ASP A 88 4.99 7.57 -9.56
CA ASP A 88 3.63 8.08 -9.55
C ASP A 88 2.72 7.17 -8.74
N THR A 89 1.68 7.75 -8.16
CA THR A 89 0.69 7.03 -7.36
C THR A 89 -0.71 7.43 -7.82
N GLN A 90 -1.55 6.44 -8.12
CA GLN A 90 -2.96 6.64 -8.43
C GLN A 90 -3.78 5.85 -7.41
N MET A 91 -4.93 6.39 -7.00
CA MET A 91 -5.78 5.76 -6.00
C MET A 91 -7.24 5.85 -6.38
N GLU A 92 -7.98 4.77 -6.12
CA GLU A 92 -9.43 4.72 -6.27
C GLU A 92 -10.02 4.16 -4.98
N GLY A 93 -10.93 4.90 -4.36
CA GLY A 93 -11.60 4.48 -3.14
C GLY A 93 -13.05 4.11 -3.41
N ILE A 94 -13.51 3.04 -2.76
CA ILE A 94 -14.91 2.58 -2.86
C ILE A 94 -15.46 2.39 -1.46
N LYS A 95 -16.56 3.08 -1.17
CA LYS A 95 -17.31 2.88 0.08
C LYS A 95 -18.33 1.76 -0.15
N CYS A 96 -18.35 0.82 0.75
CA CYS A 96 -19.27 -0.31 0.68
C CYS A 96 -20.51 -0.12 1.55
#